data_3c4f8e37283ae701b3aac5bd1a68ce61
#
_entry.id   3c4f8e37283ae701b3aac5bd1a68ce61
#
_cell.length_a   1.000
_cell.length_b   1.000
_cell.length_c   1.000
_cell.angle_alpha   90.00
_cell.angle_beta   90.00
_cell.angle_gamma   90.00
#
_symmetry.space_group_name_H-M   'P 1'
#
loop_
_entity.id
_entity.type
_entity.pdbx_description
1 polymer ?
#
loop_
_entity_poly.entity_id
_entity_poly.type
_entity_poly.pdbx_seq_one_letter_code
_entity_poly.pdbx_strand_id
1 'polypeptide(L)'
;MKAHFLKYFALLAFLLLPLSAMGQGKVYTKSNRIADFPTKTTKVVLTGQPILDALLKAEFTSRWRISPYEFCDAEEFEQLRNGNLYYFVHFASDDEFTYMFLSKGGPVGRNVDPLKKATDVVSIPISAAGTPSSDELVYLPAFIDMIQEYVLKAMVSDRVAYSSIKAIMRRNKRGKILCENVERGRELFLDEAPGYIVPVVIEPSPEGPRKHRYEMLVSTDNHILYSFKKSRL
;
A
#
# COMPACT_ATOMS: atom_id res chain seq x y z
N MET A 1 -31.29 17.85 40.11
CA MET A 1 -30.88 16.50 39.66
C MET A 1 -30.90 16.28 38.15
N LYS A 2 -31.82 16.87 37.35
CA LYS A 2 -31.87 16.65 35.89
C LYS A 2 -30.69 17.24 35.10
N ALA A 3 -30.08 18.34 35.53
CA ALA A 3 -28.99 19.00 34.81
C ALA A 3 -27.63 18.26 34.86
N HIS A 4 -27.36 17.51 35.94
CA HIS A 4 -26.15 16.72 36.07
C HIS A 4 -26.21 15.43 35.25
N PHE A 5 -27.38 14.82 35.15
CA PHE A 5 -27.56 13.60 34.33
C PHE A 5 -27.33 13.86 32.82
N LEU A 6 -27.76 15.04 32.34
CA LEU A 6 -27.55 15.43 30.94
C LEU A 6 -26.08 15.66 30.60
N LYS A 7 -25.28 16.19 31.56
CA LYS A 7 -23.83 16.40 31.36
C LYS A 7 -23.07 15.07 31.29
N TYR A 8 -23.42 14.11 32.13
CA TYR A 8 -22.78 12.77 32.09
C TYR A 8 -23.21 11.96 30.86
N PHE A 9 -24.46 12.13 30.41
CA PHE A 9 -24.93 11.49 29.17
C PHE A 9 -24.24 12.06 27.91
N ALA A 10 -24.01 13.38 27.85
CA ALA A 10 -23.24 14.01 26.76
C ALA A 10 -21.77 13.59 26.78
N LEU A 11 -21.17 13.44 27.98
CA LEU A 11 -19.79 12.95 28.11
C LEU A 11 -19.65 11.48 27.70
N LEU A 12 -20.64 10.65 28.05
CA LEU A 12 -20.69 9.23 27.69
C LEU A 12 -20.91 9.05 26.15
N ALA A 13 -21.78 9.89 25.57
CA ALA A 13 -22.01 9.90 24.13
C ALA A 13 -20.77 10.34 23.33
N PHE A 14 -19.92 11.21 23.89
CA PHE A 14 -18.65 11.61 23.27
C PHE A 14 -17.58 10.51 23.36
N LEU A 15 -17.66 9.63 24.37
CA LEU A 15 -16.79 8.45 24.52
C LEU A 15 -17.19 7.29 23.61
N LEU A 16 -18.42 7.31 23.07
CA LEU A 16 -18.94 6.28 22.16
C LEU A 16 -18.89 6.69 20.67
N LEU A 17 -18.22 7.79 20.33
CA LEU A 17 -17.91 8.08 18.94
C LEU A 17 -16.98 6.96 18.44
N PRO A 18 -17.40 6.18 17.44
CA PRO A 18 -16.59 5.08 16.96
C PRO A 18 -15.28 5.65 16.40
N LEU A 19 -14.17 5.20 16.95
CA LEU A 19 -12.81 5.40 16.45
C LEU A 19 -12.58 4.73 15.08
N SER A 20 -13.61 4.65 14.26
CA SER A 20 -13.63 3.99 12.95
C SER A 20 -13.13 4.88 11.80
N ALA A 21 -12.15 5.75 12.06
CA ALA A 21 -11.51 6.56 11.00
C ALA A 21 -10.03 6.19 10.81
N MET A 22 -9.65 4.92 10.86
CA MET A 22 -8.25 4.52 10.88
C MET A 22 -7.89 3.41 9.89
N GLY A 23 -8.46 3.45 8.70
CA GLY A 23 -8.08 2.58 7.59
C GLY A 23 -7.17 3.26 6.55
N GLN A 24 -6.31 4.18 6.97
CA GLN A 24 -5.19 4.67 6.15
C GLN A 24 -3.98 4.72 7.06
N GLY A 25 -3.05 3.78 6.85
CA GLY A 25 -1.71 3.89 7.41
C GLY A 25 -1.17 5.29 7.06
N LYS A 26 -1.09 6.19 8.03
CA LYS A 26 -0.44 7.47 7.80
C LYS A 26 1.04 7.19 7.62
N VAL A 27 1.54 7.38 6.42
CA VAL A 27 2.96 7.36 6.12
C VAL A 27 3.60 8.52 6.87
N TYR A 28 4.32 8.24 7.97
CA TYR A 28 4.96 9.25 8.82
C TYR A 28 6.47 9.32 8.62
N THR A 29 6.93 9.10 7.40
CA THR A 29 8.37 9.02 7.16
C THR A 29 8.89 10.31 6.58
N LYS A 30 9.78 10.99 7.30
CA LYS A 30 10.57 12.10 6.74
C LYS A 30 11.60 11.57 5.77
N SER A 31 11.97 12.35 4.74
CA SER A 31 12.97 11.97 3.74
C SER A 31 14.29 11.51 4.38
N ASN A 32 14.76 12.19 5.43
CA ASN A 32 15.98 11.83 6.14
C ASN A 32 15.90 10.49 6.90
N ARG A 33 14.68 9.98 7.21
CA ARG A 33 14.51 8.69 7.89
C ARG A 33 14.63 7.50 6.95
N ILE A 34 14.47 7.73 5.66
CA ILE A 34 14.61 6.72 4.61
C ILE A 34 15.80 6.96 3.68
N ALA A 35 16.66 7.93 4.01
CA ALA A 35 17.84 8.24 3.20
C ALA A 35 18.84 7.06 3.12
N ASP A 36 18.81 6.15 4.08
CA ASP A 36 19.60 4.92 4.12
C ASP A 36 19.03 3.77 3.27
N PHE A 37 17.86 3.95 2.66
CA PHE A 37 17.16 2.91 1.90
C PHE A 37 18.03 2.26 0.80
N PRO A 38 18.76 3.00 -0.06
CA PRO A 38 19.51 2.40 -1.16
C PRO A 38 20.65 1.48 -0.70
N THR A 39 21.13 1.65 0.53
CA THR A 39 22.27 0.90 1.08
C THR A 39 21.85 -0.25 1.98
N LYS A 40 20.56 -0.33 2.33
CA LYS A 40 20.01 -1.39 3.17
C LYS A 40 19.31 -2.44 2.34
N THR A 41 19.39 -3.68 2.79
CA THR A 41 18.68 -4.79 2.17
C THR A 41 17.17 -4.68 2.44
N THR A 42 16.37 -4.82 1.39
CA THR A 42 14.92 -5.01 1.48
C THR A 42 14.61 -6.49 1.54
N LYS A 43 14.01 -6.94 2.63
CA LYS A 43 13.48 -8.28 2.78
C LYS A 43 12.07 -8.35 2.18
N VAL A 44 11.87 -9.26 1.23
CA VAL A 44 10.57 -9.53 0.61
C VAL A 44 9.95 -10.72 1.32
N VAL A 45 8.91 -10.46 2.10
CA VAL A 45 8.29 -11.48 2.97
C VAL A 45 7.36 -12.36 2.14
N LEU A 46 7.67 -13.64 2.08
CA LEU A 46 6.85 -14.65 1.42
C LEU A 46 5.62 -14.97 2.25
N THR A 47 4.52 -15.23 1.58
CA THR A 47 3.20 -15.42 2.19
C THR A 47 2.92 -16.87 2.62
N GLY A 48 3.74 -17.80 2.15
CA GLY A 48 3.49 -19.24 2.26
C GLY A 48 2.48 -19.77 1.24
N GLN A 49 2.01 -18.93 0.32
CA GLN A 49 1.11 -19.30 -0.77
C GLN A 49 1.92 -19.53 -2.06
N PRO A 50 2.04 -20.76 -2.56
CA PRO A 50 3.01 -21.09 -3.62
C PRO A 50 2.87 -20.23 -4.89
N ILE A 51 1.64 -19.94 -5.33
CA ILE A 51 1.39 -19.16 -6.56
C ILE A 51 1.79 -17.71 -6.35
N LEU A 52 1.35 -17.08 -5.25
CA LEU A 52 1.66 -15.70 -4.94
C LEU A 52 3.18 -15.52 -4.71
N ASP A 53 3.80 -16.45 -4.00
CA ASP A 53 5.24 -16.43 -3.73
C ASP A 53 6.08 -16.60 -5.01
N ALA A 54 5.63 -17.45 -5.94
CA ALA A 54 6.28 -17.59 -7.25
C ALA A 54 6.19 -16.28 -8.07
N LEU A 55 5.02 -15.65 -8.10
CA LEU A 55 4.82 -14.35 -8.77
C LEU A 55 5.65 -13.25 -8.11
N LEU A 56 5.65 -13.16 -6.77
CA LEU A 56 6.49 -12.21 -6.05
C LEU A 56 7.97 -12.36 -6.40
N LYS A 57 8.47 -13.59 -6.40
CA LYS A 57 9.88 -13.87 -6.76
C LYS A 57 10.18 -13.45 -8.19
N ALA A 58 9.31 -13.78 -9.13
CA ALA A 58 9.49 -13.43 -10.54
C ALA A 58 9.50 -11.90 -10.73
N GLU A 59 8.49 -11.20 -10.20
CA GLU A 59 8.33 -9.76 -10.38
C GLU A 59 9.40 -8.95 -9.65
N PHE A 60 9.78 -9.33 -8.43
CA PHE A 60 10.89 -8.67 -7.73
C PHE A 60 12.21 -8.87 -8.45
N THR A 61 12.50 -10.07 -8.93
CA THR A 61 13.74 -10.36 -9.66
C THR A 61 13.82 -9.54 -10.95
N SER A 62 12.71 -9.39 -11.65
CA SER A 62 12.67 -8.66 -12.93
C SER A 62 12.64 -7.15 -12.76
N ARG A 63 12.09 -6.61 -11.65
CA ARG A 63 11.74 -5.18 -11.52
C ARG A 63 12.46 -4.41 -10.42
N TRP A 64 12.80 -5.05 -9.30
CA TRP A 64 13.37 -4.30 -8.16
C TRP A 64 14.80 -3.85 -8.42
N ARG A 65 15.05 -2.52 -8.33
CA ARG A 65 16.35 -1.91 -8.71
C ARG A 65 16.85 -0.85 -7.73
N ILE A 66 16.08 -0.51 -6.71
CA ILE A 66 16.34 0.67 -5.88
C ILE A 66 17.07 0.37 -4.56
N SER A 67 17.23 -0.91 -4.23
CA SER A 67 18.03 -1.38 -3.09
C SER A 67 18.43 -2.85 -3.31
N PRO A 68 19.45 -3.38 -2.60
CA PRO A 68 19.63 -4.81 -2.46
C PRO A 68 18.36 -5.45 -1.91
N TYR A 69 18.04 -6.68 -2.31
CA TYR A 69 16.88 -7.38 -1.77
C TYR A 69 17.16 -8.87 -1.56
N GLU A 70 16.40 -9.47 -0.66
CA GLU A 70 16.42 -10.90 -0.34
C GLU A 70 14.99 -11.33 0.00
N PHE A 71 14.66 -12.60 -0.26
CA PHE A 71 13.41 -13.17 0.17
C PHE A 71 13.57 -13.75 1.59
N CYS A 72 12.52 -13.64 2.40
CA CYS A 72 12.46 -14.24 3.72
C CYS A 72 11.07 -14.82 3.97
N ASP A 73 10.93 -15.69 4.94
CA ASP A 73 9.64 -16.16 5.40
C ASP A 73 9.06 -15.30 6.53
N ALA A 74 7.89 -15.67 7.01
CA ALA A 74 7.21 -14.94 8.08
C ALA A 74 7.95 -15.05 9.43
N GLU A 75 8.64 -16.15 9.69
CA GLU A 75 9.39 -16.36 10.94
C GLU A 75 10.61 -15.44 10.97
N GLU A 76 11.39 -15.41 9.89
CA GLU A 76 12.55 -14.50 9.76
C GLU A 76 12.11 -13.03 9.83
N PHE A 77 10.96 -12.68 9.20
CA PHE A 77 10.40 -11.34 9.32
C PHE A 77 10.12 -10.95 10.76
N GLU A 78 9.44 -11.80 11.55
CA GLU A 78 9.12 -11.51 12.96
C GLU A 78 10.39 -11.34 13.81
N GLN A 79 11.45 -12.10 13.53
CA GLN A 79 12.74 -11.99 14.23
C GLN A 79 13.46 -10.67 13.91
N LEU A 80 13.42 -10.23 12.64
CA LEU A 80 14.22 -9.11 12.16
C LEU A 80 13.52 -7.76 12.20
N ARG A 81 12.17 -7.72 12.18
CA ARG A 81 11.38 -6.47 12.01
C ARG A 81 11.60 -5.41 13.08
N ASN A 82 12.05 -5.80 14.28
CA ASN A 82 12.32 -4.86 15.37
C ASN A 82 13.74 -4.24 15.31
N GLY A 83 14.59 -4.77 14.43
CA GLY A 83 15.92 -4.22 14.15
C GLY A 83 15.88 -3.15 13.05
N ASN A 84 16.84 -2.24 13.05
CA ASN A 84 16.90 -1.15 12.07
C ASN A 84 17.77 -1.46 10.84
N LEU A 85 18.12 -2.73 10.61
CA LEU A 85 19.05 -3.15 9.56
C LEU A 85 18.37 -3.29 8.19
N TYR A 86 17.06 -3.56 8.17
CA TYR A 86 16.33 -3.95 6.98
C TYR A 86 15.13 -3.04 6.69
N TYR A 87 14.73 -3.04 5.44
CA TYR A 87 13.38 -2.69 5.01
C TYR A 87 12.63 -3.97 4.67
N PHE A 88 11.29 -3.91 4.70
CA PHE A 88 10.45 -5.08 4.46
C PHE A 88 9.35 -4.74 3.47
N VAL A 89 9.21 -5.54 2.42
CA VAL A 89 7.98 -5.59 1.63
C VAL A 89 7.17 -6.77 2.12
N HIS A 90 5.95 -6.50 2.58
CA HIS A 90 5.07 -7.53 3.14
C HIS A 90 3.61 -7.23 2.85
N PHE A 91 2.76 -8.23 3.00
CA PHE A 91 1.31 -8.08 2.92
C PHE A 91 0.70 -8.03 4.32
N ALA A 92 -0.34 -7.21 4.47
CA ALA A 92 -1.18 -7.19 5.66
C ALA A 92 -2.60 -6.77 5.28
N SER A 93 -3.59 -7.36 5.95
CA SER A 93 -5.00 -7.09 5.69
C SER A 93 -5.65 -6.39 6.86
N ASP A 94 -6.60 -5.50 6.56
CA ASP A 94 -7.65 -5.07 7.48
C ASP A 94 -8.95 -5.82 7.17
N ASP A 95 -10.08 -5.36 7.69
CA ASP A 95 -11.38 -5.99 7.49
C ASP A 95 -11.91 -5.85 6.05
N GLU A 96 -11.37 -4.94 5.25
CA GLU A 96 -11.85 -4.63 3.91
C GLU A 96 -10.83 -4.99 2.81
N PHE A 97 -9.54 -4.79 3.06
CA PHE A 97 -8.51 -4.86 2.02
C PHE A 97 -7.24 -5.56 2.47
N THR A 98 -6.55 -6.14 1.51
CA THR A 98 -5.13 -6.53 1.63
C THR A 98 -4.28 -5.44 1.00
N TYR A 99 -3.21 -5.07 1.71
CA TYR A 99 -2.25 -4.05 1.28
C TYR A 99 -0.87 -4.66 1.11
N MET A 100 -0.13 -4.15 0.14
CA MET A 100 1.31 -4.33 0.05
C MET A 100 1.99 -3.13 0.71
N PHE A 101 2.81 -3.41 1.72
CA PHE A 101 3.56 -2.41 2.48
C PHE A 101 5.04 -2.44 2.11
N LEU A 102 5.66 -1.28 2.13
CA LEU A 102 7.08 -1.14 2.40
C LEU A 102 7.24 -0.51 3.78
N SER A 103 7.88 -1.21 4.69
CA SER A 103 8.13 -0.77 6.06
C SER A 103 9.63 -0.71 6.34
N LYS A 104 10.06 0.22 7.21
CA LYS A 104 11.42 0.24 7.76
C LYS A 104 11.42 -0.52 9.07
N GLY A 105 12.34 -1.46 9.24
CA GLY A 105 12.57 -2.11 10.51
C GLY A 105 12.99 -1.13 11.60
N GLY A 106 12.65 -1.42 12.84
CA GLY A 106 13.01 -0.59 13.98
C GLY A 106 12.25 -0.95 15.25
N PRO A 107 12.76 -0.52 16.41
CA PRO A 107 12.16 -0.85 17.69
C PRO A 107 10.74 -0.30 17.78
N VAL A 108 9.82 -1.17 18.10
CA VAL A 108 8.44 -0.80 18.41
C VAL A 108 8.42 -0.26 19.83
N GLY A 109 8.08 1.02 20.00
CA GLY A 109 7.89 1.62 21.33
C GLY A 109 6.83 0.84 22.13
N ARG A 110 7.08 0.64 23.42
CA ARG A 110 6.19 -0.16 24.31
C ARG A 110 4.72 0.31 24.35
N ASN A 111 4.44 1.54 23.91
CA ASN A 111 3.11 2.17 23.95
C ASN A 111 2.61 2.60 22.57
N VAL A 112 3.17 2.08 21.47
CA VAL A 112 2.71 2.41 20.13
C VAL A 112 1.70 1.37 19.70
N ASP A 113 0.50 1.82 19.38
CA ASP A 113 -0.53 1.02 18.71
C ASP A 113 0.11 0.26 17.53
N PRO A 114 0.00 -1.07 17.48
CA PRO A 114 0.55 -1.86 16.39
C PRO A 114 0.12 -1.39 15.00
N LEU A 115 -1.05 -0.75 14.88
CA LEU A 115 -1.59 -0.16 13.65
C LEU A 115 -1.08 1.27 13.39
N LYS A 116 -0.40 1.90 14.35
CA LYS A 116 0.18 3.25 14.24
C LYS A 116 1.69 3.26 14.14
N LYS A 117 2.30 2.15 13.76
CA LYS A 117 3.75 2.05 13.71
C LYS A 117 4.34 3.04 12.71
N ALA A 118 5.20 3.92 13.23
CA ALA A 118 5.94 4.94 12.48
C ALA A 118 6.99 4.34 11.51
N THR A 119 6.87 3.07 11.17
CA THR A 119 7.79 2.33 10.32
C THR A 119 7.32 2.17 8.89
N ASP A 120 6.03 2.40 8.61
CA ASP A 120 5.50 2.25 7.27
C ASP A 120 5.96 3.40 6.38
N VAL A 121 6.60 3.05 5.28
CA VAL A 121 7.07 4.01 4.27
C VAL A 121 5.97 4.28 3.26
N VAL A 122 5.33 3.23 2.76
CA VAL A 122 4.21 3.31 1.83
C VAL A 122 3.35 2.06 1.92
N SER A 123 2.06 2.20 1.64
CA SER A 123 1.13 1.08 1.46
C SER A 123 0.26 1.29 0.24
N ILE A 124 -0.02 0.20 -0.46
CA ILE A 124 -0.90 0.17 -1.63
C ILE A 124 -1.95 -0.92 -1.41
N PRO A 125 -3.26 -0.62 -1.53
CA PRO A 125 -4.27 -1.66 -1.54
C PRO A 125 -4.14 -2.48 -2.83
N ILE A 126 -4.11 -3.80 -2.70
CA ILE A 126 -3.87 -4.70 -3.82
C ILE A 126 -5.04 -5.64 -4.11
N SER A 127 -5.87 -5.94 -3.11
CA SER A 127 -7.03 -6.83 -3.24
C SER A 127 -8.05 -6.57 -2.14
N ALA A 128 -9.21 -7.23 -2.24
CA ALA A 128 -10.07 -7.48 -1.10
C ALA A 128 -9.30 -8.16 0.04
N ALA A 129 -9.82 -8.06 1.29
CA ALA A 129 -9.18 -8.72 2.43
C ALA A 129 -9.11 -10.24 2.21
N GLY A 130 -7.95 -10.82 2.51
CA GLY A 130 -7.65 -12.22 2.32
C GLY A 130 -6.59 -12.47 1.25
N THR A 131 -6.65 -13.63 0.63
CA THR A 131 -5.73 -14.00 -0.46
C THR A 131 -6.13 -13.29 -1.75
N PRO A 132 -5.21 -12.54 -2.39
CA PRO A 132 -5.47 -11.92 -3.67
C PRO A 132 -5.83 -12.95 -4.74
N SER A 133 -6.84 -12.66 -5.54
CA SER A 133 -7.25 -13.47 -6.70
C SER A 133 -6.24 -13.33 -7.85
N SER A 134 -6.31 -14.23 -8.83
CA SER A 134 -5.52 -14.12 -10.07
C SER A 134 -5.74 -12.79 -10.79
N ASP A 135 -6.97 -12.30 -10.79
CA ASP A 135 -7.36 -11.05 -11.45
C ASP A 135 -6.73 -9.80 -10.81
N GLU A 136 -6.56 -9.82 -9.49
CA GLU A 136 -5.91 -8.76 -8.74
C GLU A 136 -4.39 -8.82 -8.86
N LEU A 137 -3.83 -10.03 -8.91
CA LEU A 137 -2.39 -10.27 -9.06
C LEU A 137 -1.82 -9.85 -10.42
N VAL A 138 -2.67 -9.70 -11.44
CA VAL A 138 -2.29 -9.12 -12.75
C VAL A 138 -1.55 -7.78 -12.58
N TYR A 139 -1.93 -6.98 -11.60
CA TYR A 139 -1.37 -5.65 -11.37
C TYR A 139 -0.18 -5.62 -10.41
N LEU A 140 0.29 -6.78 -9.94
CA LEU A 140 1.46 -6.87 -9.04
C LEU A 140 2.71 -6.16 -9.58
N PRO A 141 3.04 -6.27 -10.89
CA PRO A 141 4.14 -5.51 -11.50
C PRO A 141 4.02 -4.00 -11.28
N ALA A 142 2.82 -3.46 -11.50
CA ALA A 142 2.57 -2.03 -11.32
C ALA A 142 2.67 -1.60 -9.86
N PHE A 143 2.21 -2.40 -8.92
CA PHE A 143 2.30 -2.07 -7.49
C PHE A 143 3.76 -2.03 -7.01
N ILE A 144 4.61 -2.95 -7.48
CA ILE A 144 6.05 -2.93 -7.20
C ILE A 144 6.70 -1.66 -7.77
N ASP A 145 6.40 -1.31 -9.02
CA ASP A 145 6.96 -0.13 -9.68
C ASP A 145 6.49 1.17 -9.01
N MET A 146 5.23 1.24 -8.56
CA MET A 146 4.70 2.38 -7.79
C MET A 146 5.41 2.57 -6.45
N ILE A 147 5.71 1.48 -5.73
CA ILE A 147 6.49 1.55 -4.48
C ILE A 147 7.87 2.11 -4.77
N GLN A 148 8.56 1.62 -5.79
CA GLN A 148 9.89 2.09 -6.17
C GLN A 148 9.86 3.59 -6.52
N GLU A 149 8.92 4.01 -7.36
CA GLU A 149 8.76 5.42 -7.73
C GLU A 149 8.51 6.31 -6.51
N TYR A 150 7.62 5.87 -5.61
CA TYR A 150 7.32 6.62 -4.40
C TYR A 150 8.56 6.79 -3.52
N VAL A 151 9.30 5.72 -3.26
CA VAL A 151 10.48 5.75 -2.39
C VAL A 151 11.56 6.67 -2.94
N LEU A 152 11.85 6.58 -4.26
CA LEU A 152 12.83 7.46 -4.90
C LEU A 152 12.47 8.94 -4.73
N LYS A 153 11.20 9.29 -4.85
CA LYS A 153 10.71 10.66 -4.64
C LYS A 153 10.68 11.07 -3.17
N ALA A 154 10.32 10.14 -2.29
CA ALA A 154 10.24 10.38 -0.86
C ALA A 154 11.60 10.63 -0.22
N MET A 155 12.68 10.00 -0.72
CA MET A 155 14.04 10.22 -0.25
C MET A 155 14.53 11.66 -0.48
N VAL A 156 14.06 12.32 -1.54
CA VAL A 156 14.51 13.68 -1.91
C VAL A 156 13.55 14.77 -1.47
N SER A 157 12.37 14.45 -0.95
CA SER A 157 11.33 15.43 -0.63
C SER A 157 10.51 15.04 0.59
N ASP A 158 10.64 15.79 1.68
CA ASP A 158 9.80 15.64 2.87
C ASP A 158 8.31 15.77 2.54
N ARG A 159 7.95 16.62 1.59
CA ARG A 159 6.56 16.76 1.14
C ARG A 159 6.00 15.46 0.59
N VAL A 160 6.80 14.72 -0.19
CA VAL A 160 6.41 13.41 -0.72
C VAL A 160 6.43 12.37 0.38
N ALA A 161 7.48 12.35 1.23
CA ALA A 161 7.62 11.40 2.32
C ALA A 161 6.48 11.45 3.34
N TYR A 162 5.88 12.63 3.55
CA TYR A 162 4.70 12.80 4.42
C TYR A 162 3.36 12.61 3.71
N SER A 163 3.38 12.60 2.40
CA SER A 163 2.17 12.39 1.60
C SER A 163 2.00 10.89 1.36
N SER A 164 0.80 10.44 1.10
CA SER A 164 0.59 9.08 0.61
C SER A 164 1.10 8.94 -0.84
N ILE A 165 0.97 7.75 -1.41
CA ILE A 165 1.24 7.46 -2.83
C ILE A 165 0.61 8.49 -3.80
N LYS A 166 -0.41 9.24 -3.36
CA LYS A 166 -1.01 10.36 -4.11
C LYS A 166 -0.01 11.44 -4.52
N ALA A 167 1.11 11.57 -3.81
CA ALA A 167 2.12 12.58 -4.13
C ALA A 167 2.81 12.34 -5.48
N ILE A 168 2.81 11.11 -5.98
CA ILE A 168 3.46 10.76 -7.26
C ILE A 168 2.54 10.93 -8.49
N MET A 169 1.24 11.17 -8.28
CA MET A 169 0.21 11.17 -9.33
C MET A 169 0.15 12.43 -10.23
N ARG A 170 0.97 13.45 -9.97
CA ARG A 170 0.91 14.71 -10.73
C ARG A 170 1.53 14.56 -12.12
N ARG A 171 0.77 13.99 -13.06
CA ARG A 171 1.23 13.68 -14.41
C ARG A 171 0.26 14.15 -15.48
N ASN A 172 0.82 14.53 -16.62
CA ASN A 172 0.04 14.88 -17.80
C ASN A 172 -0.32 13.58 -18.55
N LYS A 173 -1.62 13.40 -18.82
CA LYS A 173 -2.15 12.26 -19.60
C LYS A 173 -2.01 12.46 -21.12
N ARG A 174 -1.38 13.57 -21.56
CA ARG A 174 -1.29 13.93 -22.98
C ARG A 174 -0.63 12.80 -23.79
N GLY A 175 -1.25 12.44 -24.89
CA GLY A 175 -0.76 11.37 -25.78
C GLY A 175 -1.07 9.95 -25.29
N LYS A 176 -1.87 9.79 -24.23
CA LYS A 176 -2.33 8.48 -23.74
C LYS A 176 -3.81 8.28 -24.03
N ILE A 177 -4.20 7.05 -24.30
CA ILE A 177 -5.59 6.61 -24.52
C ILE A 177 -6.14 6.11 -23.20
N LEU A 178 -7.24 6.71 -22.73
CA LEU A 178 -7.92 6.26 -21.52
C LEU A 178 -8.89 5.13 -21.86
N CYS A 179 -8.69 3.95 -21.27
CA CYS A 179 -9.66 2.87 -21.25
C CYS A 179 -10.59 3.07 -20.04
N GLU A 180 -11.90 3.05 -20.24
CA GLU A 180 -12.88 3.20 -19.14
C GLU A 180 -13.41 1.87 -18.63
N ASN A 181 -13.33 0.81 -19.46
CA ASN A 181 -13.80 -0.52 -19.09
C ASN A 181 -12.73 -1.29 -18.33
N VAL A 182 -13.09 -1.83 -17.16
CA VAL A 182 -12.14 -2.51 -16.24
C VAL A 182 -11.64 -3.82 -16.84
N GLU A 183 -12.53 -4.63 -17.44
CA GLU A 183 -12.18 -5.93 -18.04
C GLU A 183 -11.26 -5.73 -19.24
N ARG A 184 -11.63 -4.85 -20.15
CA ARG A 184 -10.78 -4.49 -21.29
C ARG A 184 -9.48 -3.86 -20.85
N GLY A 185 -9.49 -3.07 -19.78
CA GLY A 185 -8.29 -2.50 -19.19
C GLY A 185 -7.33 -3.56 -18.68
N ARG A 186 -7.85 -4.63 -18.08
CA ARG A 186 -7.05 -5.77 -17.61
C ARG A 186 -6.39 -6.51 -18.78
N GLU A 187 -7.14 -6.76 -19.86
CA GLU A 187 -6.56 -7.36 -21.07
C GLU A 187 -5.43 -6.51 -21.66
N LEU A 188 -5.67 -5.20 -21.82
CA LEU A 188 -4.65 -4.27 -22.32
C LEU A 188 -3.42 -4.20 -21.41
N PHE A 189 -3.60 -4.38 -20.09
CA PHE A 189 -2.50 -4.42 -19.15
C PHE A 189 -1.69 -5.70 -19.26
N LEU A 190 -2.35 -6.86 -19.40
CA LEU A 190 -1.71 -8.15 -19.62
C LEU A 190 -0.92 -8.19 -20.94
N ASP A 191 -1.46 -7.56 -21.99
CA ASP A 191 -0.83 -7.47 -23.30
C ASP A 191 0.29 -6.42 -23.36
N GLU A 192 0.55 -5.72 -22.26
CA GLU A 192 1.48 -4.57 -22.18
C GLU A 192 1.22 -3.56 -23.32
N ALA A 193 -0.04 -3.37 -23.69
CA ALA A 193 -0.43 -2.56 -24.85
C ALA A 193 0.06 -1.11 -24.71
N PRO A 194 0.91 -0.60 -25.62
CA PRO A 194 1.55 0.68 -25.43
C PRO A 194 0.57 1.85 -25.52
N GLY A 195 0.79 2.86 -24.68
CA GLY A 195 0.06 4.13 -24.80
C GLY A 195 -1.29 4.17 -24.11
N TYR A 196 -1.73 3.11 -23.40
CA TYR A 196 -2.99 3.12 -22.67
C TYR A 196 -2.83 3.50 -21.20
N ILE A 197 -3.90 4.08 -20.65
CA ILE A 197 -4.13 4.22 -19.21
C ILE A 197 -5.39 3.41 -18.89
N VAL A 198 -5.29 2.48 -17.96
CA VAL A 198 -6.35 1.54 -17.61
C VAL A 198 -6.81 1.72 -16.17
N PRO A 199 -8.09 1.46 -15.87
CA PRO A 199 -8.61 1.46 -14.52
C PRO A 199 -8.20 0.18 -13.79
N VAL A 200 -7.73 0.35 -12.55
CA VAL A 200 -7.52 -0.72 -11.57
C VAL A 200 -8.45 -0.43 -10.41
N VAL A 201 -9.42 -1.30 -10.18
CA VAL A 201 -10.41 -1.15 -9.13
C VAL A 201 -10.21 -2.23 -8.09
N ILE A 202 -10.03 -1.85 -6.85
CA ILE A 202 -9.93 -2.75 -5.70
C ILE A 202 -11.22 -2.61 -4.90
N GLU A 203 -12.05 -3.64 -4.98
CA GLU A 203 -13.29 -3.73 -4.22
C GLU A 203 -13.01 -4.22 -2.78
N PRO A 204 -13.78 -3.80 -1.78
CA PRO A 204 -13.63 -4.29 -0.42
C PRO A 204 -14.14 -5.72 -0.29
N SER A 205 -13.66 -6.42 0.74
CA SER A 205 -14.21 -7.73 1.11
C SER A 205 -15.73 -7.66 1.30
N PRO A 206 -16.48 -8.62 0.76
CA PRO A 206 -17.93 -8.71 0.97
C PRO A 206 -18.31 -8.93 2.45
N GLU A 207 -17.40 -9.47 3.25
CA GLU A 207 -17.59 -9.71 4.69
C GLU A 207 -17.28 -8.47 5.54
N GLY A 208 -16.57 -7.49 4.97
CA GLY A 208 -16.22 -6.24 5.64
C GLY A 208 -17.35 -5.20 5.62
N PRO A 209 -17.11 -4.03 6.22
CA PRO A 209 -18.09 -2.95 6.28
C PRO A 209 -18.45 -2.32 4.93
N ARG A 210 -17.74 -2.64 3.86
CA ARG A 210 -17.97 -2.21 2.46
C ARG A 210 -18.26 -0.72 2.28
N LYS A 211 -17.51 0.12 2.96
CA LYS A 211 -17.74 1.58 2.93
C LYS A 211 -17.08 2.28 1.74
N HIS A 212 -16.01 1.71 1.23
CA HIS A 212 -15.16 2.35 0.23
C HIS A 212 -14.60 1.32 -0.74
N ARG A 213 -14.18 1.81 -1.91
CA ARG A 213 -13.31 1.09 -2.85
C ARG A 213 -12.14 1.97 -3.25
N TYR A 214 -11.09 1.37 -3.79
CA TYR A 214 -9.97 2.10 -4.37
C TYR A 214 -10.03 2.05 -5.88
N GLU A 215 -9.79 3.18 -6.51
CA GLU A 215 -9.74 3.35 -7.95
C GLU A 215 -8.41 3.95 -8.34
N MET A 216 -7.69 3.29 -9.23
CA MET A 216 -6.42 3.76 -9.77
C MET A 216 -6.52 3.87 -11.29
N LEU A 217 -5.76 4.78 -11.87
CA LEU A 217 -5.51 4.85 -13.31
C LEU A 217 -4.02 4.62 -13.52
N VAL A 218 -3.69 3.56 -14.24
CA VAL A 218 -2.32 3.06 -14.39
C VAL A 218 -1.98 2.94 -15.87
N SER A 219 -0.77 3.31 -16.23
CA SER A 219 -0.26 3.10 -17.59
C SER A 219 0.12 1.64 -17.79
N THR A 220 -0.21 1.11 -18.96
CA THR A 220 0.07 -0.28 -19.33
C THR A 220 1.55 -0.54 -19.64
N ASP A 221 2.25 0.45 -20.17
CA ASP A 221 3.61 0.32 -20.71
C ASP A 221 4.72 0.66 -19.70
N ASN A 222 4.43 1.45 -18.66
CA ASN A 222 5.45 1.89 -17.71
C ASN A 222 4.93 1.98 -16.26
N HIS A 223 3.74 1.45 -16.00
CA HIS A 223 3.08 1.33 -14.70
C HIS A 223 2.94 2.64 -13.92
N ILE A 224 3.01 3.77 -14.62
CA ILE A 224 2.85 5.09 -14.00
C ILE A 224 1.45 5.24 -13.44
N LEU A 225 1.38 5.66 -12.18
CA LEU A 225 0.12 6.01 -11.51
C LEU A 225 -0.32 7.43 -11.88
N TYR A 226 -1.49 7.55 -12.52
CA TYR A 226 -2.09 8.83 -12.93
C TYR A 226 -3.21 9.30 -12.00
N SER A 227 -3.86 8.39 -11.29
CA SER A 227 -4.93 8.70 -10.35
C SER A 227 -4.99 7.65 -9.25
N PHE A 228 -5.26 8.08 -8.03
CA PHE A 228 -5.53 7.23 -6.88
C PHE A 228 -6.64 7.86 -6.05
N LYS A 229 -7.77 7.19 -5.99
CA LYS A 229 -8.95 7.64 -5.25
C LYS A 229 -9.41 6.57 -4.29
N LYS A 230 -9.88 6.98 -3.13
CA LYS A 230 -10.71 6.18 -2.24
C LYS A 230 -12.12 6.73 -2.39
N SER A 231 -12.98 6.00 -3.08
CA SER A 231 -14.36 6.38 -3.38
C SER A 231 -15.30 5.70 -2.38
N ARG A 232 -16.35 6.40 -2.00
CA ARG A 232 -17.41 5.82 -1.16
C ARG A 232 -18.30 4.93 -2.03
N LEU A 233 -18.70 3.77 -1.49
CA LEU A 233 -19.68 2.87 -2.10
C LEU A 233 -21.10 3.33 -1.82
#